data_e06a65c6cbf7f5f84f09abdf2d778d8b
#
_entry.id   e06a65c6cbf7f5f84f09abdf2d778d8b
#
_cell.length_a   1.000
_cell.length_b   1.000
_cell.length_c   1.000
_cell.angle_alpha   90.00
_cell.angle_beta   90.00
_cell.angle_gamma   90.00
#
_symmetry.space_group_name_H-M   'P 1'
#
loop_
_entity.id
_entity.type
_entity.pdbx_description
1 polymer ?
#
loop_
_entity_poly.entity_id
_entity_poly.type
_entity_poly.pdbx_seq_one_letter_code
_entity_poly.pdbx_strand_id
1 'polypeptide(L)'
;RQRQMCIRDRTMNIAEMVLNKVNKELVGLMQKMGVNAVGLCGKDGNMIRVNKKMPDGKDIGFVGEVASVNTDLLNTLMDNDFIPVIAPIGLDDEFNAYNINADDAACGVAKAMDAEKLVFLTDIEGVFIDPANKKTLISEMDIKTAKEFIENGVVGGGMLPKLNNCIDAIENGVSRVHILDGRIAHCLLLEIFTNRGIGTAILGDAEEKFYHE
;
A
#
# COMPACT_ATOMS: atom_id res chain seq x y z
N ARG A 1 14.49 10.84 9.83
CA ARG A 1 13.33 11.12 10.72
C ARG A 1 12.15 11.46 9.81
N GLN A 2 11.25 10.52 9.58
CA GLN A 2 9.93 10.83 8.99
C GLN A 2 9.30 11.90 9.88
N ARG A 3 8.98 13.05 9.31
CA ARG A 3 8.10 14.03 9.96
C ARG A 3 6.70 13.40 9.98
N GLN A 4 6.36 12.75 11.08
CA GLN A 4 4.97 12.43 11.36
C GLN A 4 4.25 13.77 11.52
N MET A 5 3.42 14.10 10.56
CA MET A 5 2.71 15.37 10.49
C MET A 5 1.52 15.27 11.44
N CYS A 6 1.53 16.05 12.53
CA CYS A 6 0.36 16.17 13.40
C CYS A 6 -0.82 16.70 12.59
N ILE A 7 -1.89 15.92 12.48
CA ILE A 7 -3.11 16.30 11.76
C ILE A 7 -4.12 16.82 12.80
N ARG A 8 -4.40 18.13 12.76
CA ARG A 8 -5.46 18.75 13.57
C ARG A 8 -6.81 18.59 12.86
N ASP A 9 -7.91 18.74 13.57
CA ASP A 9 -9.28 18.59 13.07
C ASP A 9 -9.53 19.35 11.73
N ARG A 10 -9.24 20.64 11.67
CA ARG A 10 -9.37 21.40 10.41
C ARG A 10 -8.48 20.88 9.28
N THR A 11 -7.31 20.36 9.61
CA THR A 11 -6.40 19.75 8.63
C THR A 11 -6.95 18.44 8.13
N MET A 12 -7.61 17.64 9.00
CA MET A 12 -8.25 16.39 8.61
C MET A 12 -9.38 16.63 7.60
N ASN A 13 -10.24 17.62 7.83
CA ASN A 13 -11.30 18.00 6.90
C ASN A 13 -10.75 18.39 5.52
N ILE A 14 -9.64 19.14 5.49
CA ILE A 14 -8.98 19.52 4.23
C ILE A 14 -8.36 18.27 3.57
N ALA A 15 -7.68 17.41 4.33
CA ALA A 15 -7.09 16.20 3.82
C ALA A 15 -8.16 15.29 3.19
N GLU A 16 -9.29 15.11 3.87
CA GLU A 16 -10.43 14.33 3.37
C GLU A 16 -10.96 14.89 2.06
N MET A 17 -11.19 16.23 1.98
CA MET A 17 -11.63 16.86 0.74
C MET A 17 -10.66 16.66 -0.42
N VAL A 18 -9.36 16.84 -0.17
CA VAL A 18 -8.33 16.72 -1.20
C VAL A 18 -8.18 15.26 -1.67
N LEU A 19 -8.10 14.32 -0.74
CA LEU A 19 -7.97 12.89 -1.06
C LEU A 19 -9.18 12.39 -1.86
N ASN A 20 -10.40 12.77 -1.46
CA ASN A 20 -11.60 12.40 -2.23
C ASN A 20 -11.65 13.10 -3.59
N LYS A 21 -11.18 14.32 -3.71
CA LYS A 21 -11.06 14.99 -5.02
C LYS A 21 -10.13 14.23 -5.95
N VAL A 22 -8.91 13.92 -5.49
CA VAL A 22 -7.93 13.14 -6.27
C VAL A 22 -8.49 11.76 -6.63
N ASN A 23 -9.16 11.10 -5.69
CA ASN A 23 -9.84 9.82 -5.92
C ASN A 23 -10.85 9.93 -7.08
N LYS A 24 -11.72 10.94 -7.08
CA LYS A 24 -12.72 11.13 -8.16
C LYS A 24 -12.09 11.54 -9.50
N GLU A 25 -10.98 12.27 -9.48
CA GLU A 25 -10.22 12.58 -10.70
C GLU A 25 -9.63 11.30 -11.33
N LEU A 26 -9.06 10.41 -10.51
CA LEU A 26 -8.55 9.11 -10.97
C LEU A 26 -9.68 8.24 -11.54
N VAL A 27 -10.80 8.13 -10.83
CA VAL A 27 -12.00 7.41 -11.32
C VAL A 27 -12.45 7.96 -12.68
N GLY A 28 -12.51 9.28 -12.83
CA GLY A 28 -12.89 9.92 -14.09
C GLY A 28 -11.93 9.57 -15.25
N LEU A 29 -10.63 9.48 -14.98
CA LEU A 29 -9.64 9.04 -15.95
C LEU A 29 -9.82 7.57 -16.35
N MET A 30 -10.08 6.69 -15.38
CA MET A 30 -10.34 5.27 -15.64
C MET A 30 -11.62 5.07 -16.47
N GLN A 31 -12.70 5.77 -16.12
CA GLN A 31 -13.95 5.73 -16.88
C GLN A 31 -13.78 6.25 -18.31
N LYS A 32 -12.98 7.29 -18.52
CA LYS A 32 -12.65 7.78 -19.87
C LYS A 32 -11.95 6.71 -20.71
N MET A 33 -11.25 5.76 -20.09
CA MET A 33 -10.62 4.62 -20.76
C MET A 33 -11.56 3.39 -20.86
N GLY A 34 -12.82 3.52 -20.50
CA GLY A 34 -13.81 2.43 -20.57
C GLY A 34 -13.79 1.48 -19.37
N VAL A 35 -13.13 1.85 -18.28
CA VAL A 35 -13.05 1.02 -17.07
C VAL A 35 -14.19 1.41 -16.10
N ASN A 36 -14.94 0.42 -15.62
CA ASN A 36 -15.97 0.61 -14.60
C ASN A 36 -15.29 0.83 -13.23
N ALA A 37 -14.96 2.08 -12.90
CA ALA A 37 -14.31 2.42 -11.64
C ALA A 37 -15.28 3.12 -10.68
N VAL A 38 -15.16 2.81 -9.38
CA VAL A 38 -15.93 3.45 -8.29
C VAL A 38 -14.97 3.98 -7.25
N GLY A 39 -15.08 5.28 -6.95
CA GLY A 39 -14.26 5.92 -5.92
C GLY A 39 -14.92 5.86 -4.55
N LEU A 40 -14.17 5.36 -3.59
CA LEU A 40 -14.55 5.14 -2.20
C LEU A 40 -13.49 5.73 -1.25
N CYS A 41 -13.86 5.84 0.01
CA CYS A 41 -12.91 5.94 1.12
C CYS A 41 -13.34 4.96 2.23
N GLY A 42 -12.50 4.74 3.22
CA GLY A 42 -12.80 3.76 4.27
C GLY A 42 -14.06 4.06 5.11
N LYS A 43 -14.66 5.27 4.96
CA LYS A 43 -15.94 5.64 5.59
C LYS A 43 -17.13 4.98 4.90
N ASP A 44 -17.02 4.74 3.57
CA ASP A 44 -18.10 4.17 2.77
C ASP A 44 -18.31 2.70 3.20
N GLY A 45 -19.56 2.36 3.53
CA GLY A 45 -19.88 1.04 4.05
C GLY A 45 -19.18 0.68 5.35
N ASN A 46 -18.63 1.66 6.09
CA ASN A 46 -17.82 1.41 7.28
C ASN A 46 -16.66 0.43 7.00
N MET A 47 -16.03 0.61 5.84
CA MET A 47 -15.08 -0.33 5.26
C MET A 47 -13.76 -0.41 6.02
N ILE A 48 -13.18 0.74 6.43
CA ILE A 48 -11.90 0.74 7.17
C ILE A 48 -12.12 1.33 8.56
N ARG A 49 -11.95 0.48 9.58
CA ARG A 49 -11.91 0.90 10.98
C ARG A 49 -10.47 1.16 11.40
N VAL A 50 -10.27 2.17 12.22
CA VAL A 50 -8.95 2.58 12.67
C VAL A 50 -8.88 2.75 14.18
N ASN A 51 -7.69 2.47 14.73
CA ASN A 51 -7.27 2.98 16.02
C ASN A 51 -6.47 4.27 15.83
N LYS A 52 -6.57 5.19 16.78
CA LYS A 52 -5.73 6.39 16.77
C LYS A 52 -4.25 6.01 16.92
N LYS A 53 -3.42 6.44 15.97
CA LYS A 53 -1.97 6.18 16.00
C LYS A 53 -1.29 7.07 17.02
N MET A 54 -0.57 6.47 17.98
CA MET A 54 0.13 7.17 19.06
C MET A 54 1.59 6.69 19.16
N PRO A 55 2.46 7.10 18.23
CA PRO A 55 3.86 6.69 18.25
C PRO A 55 4.57 7.20 19.52
N ASP A 56 5.25 6.28 20.21
CA ASP A 56 5.89 6.54 21.49
C ASP A 56 4.97 7.21 22.53
N GLY A 57 3.65 6.91 22.46
CA GLY A 57 2.64 7.49 23.35
C GLY A 57 2.31 8.97 23.05
N LYS A 58 2.79 9.52 21.93
CA LYS A 58 2.53 10.92 21.54
C LYS A 58 1.30 11.01 20.65
N ASP A 59 0.39 11.90 21.03
CA ASP A 59 -0.77 12.25 20.20
C ASP A 59 -0.32 13.05 18.98
N ILE A 60 -0.51 12.48 17.78
CA ILE A 60 -0.22 13.10 16.50
C ILE A 60 -1.50 13.57 15.77
N GLY A 61 -2.62 13.64 16.48
CA GLY A 61 -3.91 14.10 15.96
C GLY A 61 -4.68 13.00 15.21
N PHE A 62 -5.33 13.37 14.12
CA PHE A 62 -6.20 12.48 13.34
C PHE A 62 -5.40 11.60 12.36
N VAL A 63 -4.45 10.86 12.89
CA VAL A 63 -3.70 9.82 12.16
C VAL A 63 -4.12 8.47 12.71
N GLY A 64 -4.61 7.59 11.83
CA GLY A 64 -5.08 6.25 12.16
C GLY A 64 -4.13 5.16 11.71
N GLU A 65 -4.21 4.04 12.38
CA GLU A 65 -3.70 2.73 11.94
C GLU A 65 -4.89 1.80 11.71
N VAL A 66 -4.82 0.96 10.69
CA VAL A 66 -5.91 0.06 10.32
C VAL A 66 -6.13 -0.95 11.45
N ALA A 67 -7.34 -0.98 12.01
CA ALA A 67 -7.76 -1.95 13.01
C ALA A 67 -8.47 -3.14 12.36
N SER A 68 -9.35 -2.87 11.40
CA SER A 68 -10.05 -3.90 10.62
C SER A 68 -10.56 -3.34 9.30
N VAL A 69 -10.80 -4.23 8.34
CA VAL A 69 -11.41 -3.90 7.05
C VAL A 69 -12.62 -4.80 6.85
N ASN A 70 -13.79 -4.20 6.58
CA ASN A 70 -14.98 -4.91 6.13
C ASN A 70 -14.95 -4.99 4.61
N THR A 71 -14.93 -6.20 4.06
CA THR A 71 -14.79 -6.47 2.62
C THR A 71 -16.12 -6.57 1.88
N ASP A 72 -17.27 -6.52 2.55
CA ASP A 72 -18.59 -6.75 1.94
C ASP A 72 -18.86 -5.81 0.75
N LEU A 73 -18.56 -4.51 0.92
CA LEU A 73 -18.74 -3.53 -0.15
C LEU A 73 -17.79 -3.78 -1.31
N LEU A 74 -16.52 -4.12 -1.01
CA LEU A 74 -15.51 -4.40 -2.04
C LEU A 74 -15.89 -5.63 -2.85
N ASN A 75 -16.26 -6.73 -2.19
CA ASN A 75 -16.71 -7.95 -2.83
C ASN A 75 -17.94 -7.68 -3.72
N THR A 76 -18.94 -6.95 -3.19
CA THR A 76 -20.14 -6.58 -3.96
C THR A 76 -19.80 -5.80 -5.24
N LEU A 77 -18.86 -4.87 -5.16
CA LEU A 77 -18.44 -4.08 -6.34
C LEU A 77 -17.67 -4.94 -7.33
N MET A 78 -16.72 -5.75 -6.87
CA MET A 78 -15.90 -6.60 -7.73
C MET A 78 -16.74 -7.70 -8.40
N ASP A 79 -17.70 -8.29 -7.70
CA ASP A 79 -18.66 -9.27 -8.25
C ASP A 79 -19.55 -8.68 -9.35
N ASN A 80 -19.64 -7.36 -9.43
CA ASN A 80 -20.36 -6.63 -10.48
C ASN A 80 -19.43 -5.89 -11.46
N ASP A 81 -18.20 -6.37 -11.63
CA ASP A 81 -17.19 -5.86 -12.57
C ASP A 81 -16.80 -4.38 -12.35
N PHE A 82 -16.90 -3.87 -11.11
CA PHE A 82 -16.37 -2.57 -10.76
C PHE A 82 -14.97 -2.68 -10.19
N ILE A 83 -14.11 -1.70 -10.49
CA ILE A 83 -12.81 -1.52 -9.87
C ILE A 83 -12.92 -0.48 -8.75
N PRO A 84 -12.79 -0.87 -7.47
CA PRO A 84 -12.80 0.07 -6.36
C PRO A 84 -11.50 0.88 -6.32
N VAL A 85 -11.62 2.20 -6.23
CA VAL A 85 -10.50 3.13 -6.00
C VAL A 85 -10.67 3.71 -4.61
N ILE A 86 -9.75 3.40 -3.69
CA ILE A 86 -9.94 3.66 -2.26
C ILE A 86 -9.02 4.77 -1.79
N ALA A 87 -9.59 5.85 -1.23
CA ALA A 87 -8.82 6.87 -0.52
C ALA A 87 -8.51 6.40 0.93
N PRO A 88 -7.28 6.64 1.45
CA PRO A 88 -6.82 6.09 2.73
C PRO A 88 -7.35 6.91 3.93
N ILE A 89 -8.66 6.86 4.14
CA ILE A 89 -9.39 7.50 5.23
C ILE A 89 -10.22 6.43 5.91
N GLY A 90 -10.17 6.34 7.24
CA GLY A 90 -10.96 5.41 8.03
C GLY A 90 -11.71 6.09 9.16
N LEU A 91 -12.51 5.32 9.88
CA LEU A 91 -13.31 5.75 11.03
C LEU A 91 -12.88 5.03 12.30
N ASP A 92 -12.82 5.74 13.41
CA ASP A 92 -12.76 5.13 14.74
C ASP A 92 -14.14 4.67 15.23
N ASP A 93 -14.22 4.16 16.47
CA ASP A 93 -15.47 3.67 17.07
C ASP A 93 -16.49 4.79 17.34
N GLU A 94 -16.03 6.03 17.40
CA GLU A 94 -16.89 7.22 17.57
C GLU A 94 -17.27 7.86 16.23
N PHE A 95 -16.91 7.20 15.10
CA PHE A 95 -17.11 7.70 13.73
C PHE A 95 -16.35 8.99 13.40
N ASN A 96 -15.28 9.28 14.10
CA ASN A 96 -14.35 10.34 13.70
C ASN A 96 -13.49 9.85 12.53
N ALA A 97 -13.23 10.76 11.57
CA ALA A 97 -12.41 10.46 10.42
C ALA A 97 -10.91 10.58 10.75
N TYR A 98 -10.12 9.62 10.29
CA TYR A 98 -8.67 9.60 10.41
C TYR A 98 -8.00 9.40 9.05
N ASN A 99 -6.91 10.13 8.84
CA ASN A 99 -6.00 9.86 7.72
C ASN A 99 -5.16 8.64 8.04
N ILE A 100 -5.07 7.72 7.09
CA ILE A 100 -4.24 6.52 7.18
C ILE A 100 -3.03 6.70 6.24
N ASN A 101 -1.87 6.15 6.60
CA ASN A 101 -0.78 6.04 5.63
C ASN A 101 -1.24 5.17 4.47
N ALA A 102 -0.97 5.58 3.23
CA ALA A 102 -1.48 4.87 2.05
C ALA A 102 -0.97 3.43 1.94
N ASP A 103 0.30 3.19 2.30
CA ASP A 103 0.87 1.84 2.30
C ASP A 103 0.20 0.97 3.39
N ASP A 104 -0.04 1.54 4.60
CA ASP A 104 -0.74 0.84 5.69
C ASP A 104 -2.19 0.49 5.29
N ALA A 105 -2.90 1.42 4.62
CA ALA A 105 -4.25 1.18 4.12
C ALA A 105 -4.28 0.09 3.05
N ALA A 106 -3.34 0.13 2.09
CA ALA A 106 -3.22 -0.87 1.03
C ALA A 106 -2.94 -2.26 1.61
N CYS A 107 -2.03 -2.38 2.59
CA CYS A 107 -1.78 -3.63 3.29
C CYS A 107 -3.01 -4.14 4.02
N GLY A 108 -3.72 -3.27 4.73
CA GLY A 108 -4.94 -3.64 5.46
C GLY A 108 -6.02 -4.21 4.53
N VAL A 109 -6.25 -3.54 3.39
CA VAL A 109 -7.21 -4.01 2.38
C VAL A 109 -6.73 -5.31 1.73
N ALA A 110 -5.46 -5.39 1.31
CA ALA A 110 -4.91 -6.58 0.68
C ALA A 110 -5.02 -7.83 1.57
N LYS A 111 -4.68 -7.70 2.86
CA LYS A 111 -4.82 -8.79 3.84
C LYS A 111 -6.28 -9.22 4.00
N ALA A 112 -7.21 -8.27 4.15
CA ALA A 112 -8.61 -8.58 4.36
C ALA A 112 -9.30 -9.19 3.12
N MET A 113 -8.78 -8.91 1.93
CA MET A 113 -9.28 -9.43 0.66
C MET A 113 -8.57 -10.73 0.23
N ASP A 114 -7.67 -11.28 1.04
CA ASP A 114 -6.81 -12.43 0.67
C ASP A 114 -6.17 -12.22 -0.71
N ALA A 115 -5.62 -11.01 -0.94
CA ALA A 115 -5.10 -10.63 -2.24
C ALA A 115 -3.91 -11.49 -2.64
N GLU A 116 -3.93 -12.01 -3.86
CA GLU A 116 -2.79 -12.75 -4.42
C GLU A 116 -1.55 -11.86 -4.53
N LYS A 117 -1.74 -10.60 -4.96
CA LYS A 117 -0.64 -9.66 -5.17
C LYS A 117 -0.98 -8.29 -4.60
N LEU A 118 0.00 -7.68 -3.96
CA LEU A 118 -0.01 -6.27 -3.57
C LEU A 118 1.12 -5.55 -4.32
N VAL A 119 0.83 -4.42 -4.94
CA VAL A 119 1.82 -3.64 -5.69
C VAL A 119 1.90 -2.22 -5.15
N PHE A 120 3.07 -1.84 -4.66
CA PHE A 120 3.37 -0.46 -4.28
C PHE A 120 3.97 0.29 -5.47
N LEU A 121 3.27 1.30 -5.97
CA LEU A 121 3.81 2.27 -6.90
C LEU A 121 4.42 3.43 -6.09
N THR A 122 5.73 3.58 -6.18
CA THR A 122 6.51 4.53 -5.37
C THR A 122 7.43 5.37 -6.25
N ASP A 123 8.21 6.23 -5.66
CA ASP A 123 9.28 7.00 -6.32
C ASP A 123 10.66 6.34 -6.21
N ILE A 124 10.70 5.06 -5.81
CA ILE A 124 11.91 4.26 -5.64
C ILE A 124 11.82 3.03 -6.55
N GLU A 125 12.91 2.70 -7.26
CA GLU A 125 12.96 1.60 -8.23
C GLU A 125 12.76 0.22 -7.57
N GLY A 126 13.10 0.06 -6.29
CA GLY A 126 12.99 -1.19 -5.52
C GLY A 126 14.00 -1.22 -4.37
N VAL A 127 14.36 -2.40 -3.92
CA VAL A 127 15.35 -2.64 -2.86
C VAL A 127 16.73 -2.86 -3.48
N PHE A 128 17.74 -2.16 -2.95
CA PHE A 128 19.13 -2.26 -3.41
C PHE A 128 20.01 -2.80 -2.30
N ILE A 129 21.01 -3.62 -2.65
CA ILE A 129 22.08 -3.99 -1.71
C ILE A 129 22.93 -2.74 -1.37
N ASP A 130 23.24 -1.94 -2.39
CA ASP A 130 23.91 -0.65 -2.24
C ASP A 130 23.08 0.42 -2.98
N PRO A 131 22.39 1.32 -2.24
CA PRO A 131 21.57 2.37 -2.88
C PRO A 131 22.31 3.33 -3.79
N ALA A 132 23.65 3.43 -3.66
CA ALA A 132 24.46 4.24 -4.56
C ALA A 132 24.75 3.55 -5.90
N ASN A 133 24.55 2.23 -5.97
CA ASN A 133 24.80 1.42 -7.16
C ASN A 133 23.52 0.78 -7.69
N LYS A 134 22.94 1.38 -8.73
CA LYS A 134 21.71 0.88 -9.37
C LYS A 134 21.78 -0.56 -9.92
N LYS A 135 23.00 -1.09 -10.14
CA LYS A 135 23.17 -2.47 -10.59
C LYS A 135 22.95 -3.50 -9.49
N THR A 136 22.78 -3.06 -8.25
CA THR A 136 22.51 -3.91 -7.09
C THR A 136 21.03 -3.99 -6.73
N LEU A 137 20.14 -3.61 -7.66
CA LEU A 137 18.70 -3.80 -7.51
C LEU A 137 18.41 -5.30 -7.35
N ILE A 138 17.65 -5.62 -6.34
CA ILE A 138 17.20 -7.00 -6.08
C ILE A 138 15.86 -7.19 -6.76
N SER A 139 15.80 -8.04 -7.74
CA SER A 139 14.56 -8.33 -8.47
C SER A 139 13.59 -9.15 -7.63
N GLU A 140 14.13 -10.05 -6.79
CA GLU A 140 13.30 -10.99 -6.01
C GLU A 140 13.97 -11.33 -4.68
N MET A 141 13.20 -11.34 -3.58
CA MET A 141 13.68 -11.81 -2.28
C MET A 141 12.56 -12.50 -1.49
N ASP A 142 12.94 -13.41 -0.60
CA ASP A 142 12.05 -14.01 0.38
C ASP A 142 11.96 -13.15 1.66
N ILE A 143 10.99 -13.46 2.53
CA ILE A 143 10.79 -12.77 3.82
C ILE A 143 12.04 -12.84 4.69
N LYS A 144 12.74 -13.99 4.69
CA LYS A 144 13.94 -14.19 5.51
C LYS A 144 15.03 -13.21 5.11
N THR A 145 15.33 -13.12 3.82
CA THR A 145 16.29 -12.15 3.26
C THR A 145 15.86 -10.71 3.56
N ALA A 146 14.57 -10.40 3.44
CA ALA A 146 14.04 -9.07 3.75
C ALA A 146 14.27 -8.70 5.23
N LYS A 147 14.04 -9.62 6.16
CA LYS A 147 14.31 -9.43 7.60
C LYS A 147 15.80 -9.27 7.89
N GLU A 148 16.66 -10.12 7.30
CA GLU A 148 18.12 -10.01 7.42
C GLU A 148 18.63 -8.64 6.94
N PHE A 149 18.06 -8.08 5.88
CA PHE A 149 18.42 -6.75 5.37
C PHE A 149 18.03 -5.63 6.33
N ILE A 150 16.90 -5.76 7.02
CA ILE A 150 16.49 -4.82 8.07
C ILE A 150 17.44 -4.90 9.26
N GLU A 151 17.72 -6.11 9.75
CA GLU A 151 18.57 -6.35 10.93
C GLU A 151 20.01 -5.89 10.71
N ASN A 152 20.55 -6.14 9.51
CA ASN A 152 21.91 -5.73 9.15
C ASN A 152 22.02 -4.25 8.74
N GLY A 153 20.92 -3.49 8.76
CA GLY A 153 20.91 -2.06 8.42
C GLY A 153 21.20 -1.76 6.93
N VAL A 154 21.05 -2.75 6.04
CA VAL A 154 21.17 -2.57 4.58
C VAL A 154 20.05 -1.67 4.08
N VAL A 155 18.87 -1.81 4.65
CA VAL A 155 17.69 -1.01 4.33
C VAL A 155 17.42 0.00 5.42
N GLY A 156 17.29 1.28 5.02
CA GLY A 156 17.06 2.38 5.97
C GLY A 156 16.12 3.44 5.40
N GLY A 157 15.94 4.54 6.17
CA GLY A 157 15.15 5.69 5.74
C GLY A 157 13.70 5.34 5.41
N GLY A 158 13.20 5.83 4.29
CA GLY A 158 11.81 5.63 3.85
C GLY A 158 11.49 4.22 3.35
N MET A 159 12.52 3.41 3.01
CA MET A 159 12.33 2.03 2.58
C MET A 159 12.03 1.08 3.74
N LEU A 160 12.55 1.35 4.94
CA LEU A 160 12.37 0.49 6.11
C LEU A 160 10.88 0.28 6.47
N PRO A 161 10.04 1.33 6.62
CA PRO A 161 8.61 1.13 6.88
C PRO A 161 7.91 0.37 5.76
N LYS A 162 8.30 0.63 4.50
CA LYS A 162 7.71 -0.02 3.33
C LYS A 162 8.03 -1.52 3.30
N LEU A 163 9.28 -1.90 3.58
CA LEU A 163 9.67 -3.30 3.64
C LEU A 163 9.00 -4.03 4.82
N ASN A 164 8.82 -3.36 5.97
CA ASN A 164 8.04 -3.90 7.08
C ASN A 164 6.57 -4.15 6.68
N ASN A 165 5.95 -3.24 5.93
CA ASN A 165 4.61 -3.42 5.41
C ASN A 165 4.52 -4.59 4.41
N CYS A 166 5.53 -4.79 3.58
CA CYS A 166 5.60 -5.94 2.68
C CYS A 166 5.65 -7.26 3.46
N ILE A 167 6.52 -7.35 4.47
CA ILE A 167 6.66 -8.52 5.34
C ILE A 167 5.32 -8.80 6.06
N ASP A 168 4.73 -7.77 6.69
CA ASP A 168 3.44 -7.90 7.39
C ASP A 168 2.31 -8.38 6.46
N ALA A 169 2.24 -7.85 5.23
CA ALA A 169 1.24 -8.28 4.25
C ALA A 169 1.39 -9.76 3.91
N ILE A 170 2.62 -10.24 3.66
CA ILE A 170 2.88 -11.63 3.29
C ILE A 170 2.64 -12.58 4.47
N GLU A 171 3.10 -12.24 5.67
CA GLU A 171 2.87 -13.03 6.88
C GLU A 171 1.37 -13.16 7.23
N ASN A 172 0.54 -12.26 6.69
CA ASN A 172 -0.92 -12.25 6.88
C ASN A 172 -1.71 -12.65 5.61
N GLY A 173 -1.11 -13.42 4.71
CA GLY A 173 -1.83 -14.14 3.65
C GLY A 173 -1.68 -13.60 2.22
N VAL A 174 -1.08 -12.43 2.02
CA VAL A 174 -0.76 -11.96 0.66
C VAL A 174 0.40 -12.78 0.10
N SER A 175 0.23 -13.39 -1.08
CA SER A 175 1.25 -14.28 -1.64
C SER A 175 2.51 -13.54 -2.09
N ARG A 176 2.35 -12.35 -2.68
CA ARG A 176 3.46 -11.56 -3.23
C ARG A 176 3.24 -10.07 -3.03
N VAL A 177 4.33 -9.36 -2.77
CA VAL A 177 4.31 -7.89 -2.73
C VAL A 177 5.39 -7.33 -3.65
N HIS A 178 5.01 -6.42 -4.55
CA HIS A 178 5.91 -5.78 -5.49
C HIS A 178 6.13 -4.32 -5.10
N ILE A 179 7.38 -3.85 -5.21
CA ILE A 179 7.76 -2.43 -5.06
C ILE A 179 8.27 -1.96 -6.42
N LEU A 180 7.57 -0.99 -7.03
CA LEU A 180 7.86 -0.50 -8.37
C LEU A 180 8.01 1.02 -8.39
N ASP A 181 8.85 1.53 -9.28
CA ASP A 181 8.88 2.95 -9.61
C ASP A 181 7.67 3.32 -10.48
N GLY A 182 6.67 3.94 -9.87
CA GLY A 182 5.45 4.38 -10.56
C GLY A 182 5.64 5.49 -11.60
N ARG A 183 6.85 6.09 -11.69
CA ARG A 183 7.20 7.09 -12.72
C ARG A 183 7.57 6.45 -14.05
N ILE A 184 7.87 5.14 -14.05
CA ILE A 184 8.16 4.39 -15.27
C ILE A 184 6.84 4.09 -15.98
N ALA A 185 6.73 4.51 -17.23
CA ALA A 185 5.55 4.26 -18.05
C ALA A 185 5.32 2.74 -18.16
N HIS A 186 4.07 2.31 -17.97
CA HIS A 186 3.66 0.90 -18.05
C HIS A 186 4.36 -0.03 -17.03
N CYS A 187 4.84 0.49 -15.90
CA CYS A 187 5.59 -0.28 -14.89
C CYS A 187 4.87 -1.58 -14.46
N LEU A 188 3.55 -1.54 -14.25
CA LEU A 188 2.77 -2.73 -13.91
C LEU A 188 2.82 -3.80 -15.00
N LEU A 189 2.71 -3.40 -16.27
CA LEU A 189 2.77 -4.35 -17.40
C LEU A 189 4.18 -4.95 -17.53
N LEU A 190 5.20 -4.13 -17.36
CA LEU A 190 6.59 -4.59 -17.41
C LEU A 190 6.88 -5.58 -16.28
N GLU A 191 6.42 -5.33 -15.07
CA GLU A 191 6.61 -6.21 -13.92
C GLU A 191 5.86 -7.53 -14.06
N ILE A 192 4.59 -7.49 -14.43
CA ILE A 192 3.70 -8.66 -14.37
C ILE A 192 3.85 -9.54 -15.63
N PHE A 193 4.13 -8.95 -16.80
CA PHE A 193 4.11 -9.66 -18.08
C PHE A 193 5.48 -9.85 -18.74
N THR A 194 6.59 -9.48 -18.07
CA THR A 194 7.93 -9.75 -18.57
C THR A 194 8.72 -10.63 -17.60
N ASN A 195 9.60 -11.47 -18.13
CA ASN A 195 10.39 -12.41 -17.33
C ASN A 195 11.45 -11.75 -16.44
N ARG A 196 11.72 -10.47 -16.60
CA ARG A 196 12.82 -9.79 -15.92
C ARG A 196 12.37 -8.86 -14.81
N GLY A 197 11.10 -8.44 -14.82
CA GLY A 197 10.60 -7.43 -13.90
C GLY A 197 11.38 -6.10 -13.97
N ILE A 198 10.92 -5.09 -13.26
CA ILE A 198 11.58 -3.77 -13.19
C ILE A 198 11.76 -3.26 -11.76
N GLY A 199 11.22 -3.99 -10.80
CA GLY A 199 11.22 -3.62 -9.39
C GLY A 199 11.79 -4.70 -8.49
N THR A 200 11.25 -4.78 -7.28
CA THR A 200 11.55 -5.83 -6.32
C THR A 200 10.26 -6.56 -5.94
N ALA A 201 10.24 -7.87 -6.11
CA ALA A 201 9.20 -8.76 -5.61
C ALA A 201 9.64 -9.38 -4.28
N ILE A 202 8.78 -9.33 -3.26
CA ILE A 202 8.94 -10.04 -2.00
C ILE A 202 7.94 -11.19 -1.99
N LEU A 203 8.43 -12.41 -1.72
CA LEU A 203 7.69 -13.66 -1.84
C LEU A 203 7.46 -14.30 -0.48
N GLY A 204 6.31 -14.96 -0.31
CA GLY A 204 6.10 -15.90 0.78
C GLY A 204 6.91 -17.19 0.60
N ASP A 205 7.16 -17.91 1.70
CA ASP A 205 8.01 -19.13 1.71
C ASP A 205 7.49 -20.26 0.80
N ALA A 206 6.19 -20.24 0.46
CA ALA A 206 5.54 -21.26 -0.38
C ALA A 206 5.57 -20.93 -1.88
N GLU A 207 6.05 -19.74 -2.26
CA GLU A 207 6.02 -19.27 -3.65
C GLU A 207 7.31 -19.63 -4.40
N GLU A 208 7.16 -20.14 -5.62
CA GLU A 208 8.29 -20.34 -6.52
C GLU A 208 8.83 -19.01 -7.03
N LYS A 209 10.15 -18.90 -7.14
CA LYS A 209 10.80 -17.75 -7.77
C LYS A 209 10.42 -17.67 -9.25
N PHE A 210 9.92 -16.53 -9.68
CA PHE A 210 9.42 -16.34 -11.04
C PHE A 210 10.50 -15.91 -12.03
N TYR A 211 11.52 -15.22 -11.54
CA TYR A 211 12.60 -14.72 -12.39
C TYR A 211 13.77 -15.73 -12.32
N HIS A 212 13.92 -16.51 -13.38
CA HIS A 212 15.12 -17.30 -13.55
C HIS A 212 16.22 -16.37 -14.09
N GLU A 213 17.39 -16.43 -13.48
CA GLU A 213 18.61 -15.73 -13.93
C GLU A 213 19.00 -16.09 -15.37
#